data_08339b26340c415b4ebd239513403b80
#
_entry.id   08339b26340c415b4ebd239513403b80
#
_cell.length_a   1.000
_cell.length_b   1.000
_cell.length_c   1.000
_cell.angle_alpha   90.00
_cell.angle_beta   90.00
_cell.angle_gamma   90.00
#
_symmetry.space_group_name_H-M   'P 1'
#
loop_
_entity.id
_entity.type
_entity.pdbx_description
1 polymer ?
#
loop_
_entity_poly.entity_id
_entity_poly.type
_entity_poly.pdbx_seq_one_letter_code
_entity_poly.pdbx_strand_id
1 'polypeptide(L)'
;EVLSKLVDWTDRSSCILFGDGAGAVVVERCRAESRAVEYSNALPETEKGMQETAEEKRIPAAGILGRALHSDGTGGGVLQCGARELTTPYARTSAAKTDQKQQTDDREHYIQMDGQEVYRFATRRVPQCIEAALADAGLAVPDIDLFVLHQANARIIDAVAKRLHADREKFPTNLERVGNLSSASIPVLLDEQHRQGKLHRGDRIVLAGFGAGLTIGACVMTW
;
A
#
# COMPACT_ATOMS: atom_id res chain seq x y z
N GLU A 1 7.15 2.01 -12.16
CA GLU A 1 7.46 0.63 -12.52
C GLU A 1 7.10 0.35 -13.99
N VAL A 2 7.92 -0.44 -14.67
CA VAL A 2 7.68 -0.93 -16.05
C VAL A 2 7.69 -2.44 -16.00
N LEU A 3 6.61 -3.01 -15.45
CA LEU A 3 6.51 -4.46 -15.19
C LEU A 3 6.34 -5.27 -16.47
N SER A 4 5.82 -4.66 -17.54
CA SER A 4 5.72 -5.30 -18.86
C SER A 4 7.06 -5.83 -19.40
N LYS A 5 8.19 -5.30 -18.93
CA LYS A 5 9.54 -5.75 -19.24
C LYS A 5 10.03 -6.92 -18.38
N LEU A 6 9.34 -7.18 -17.27
CA LEU A 6 9.72 -8.18 -16.27
C LEU A 6 8.79 -9.40 -16.29
N VAL A 7 7.74 -9.37 -17.10
CA VAL A 7 6.75 -10.43 -17.21
C VAL A 7 7.13 -11.39 -18.33
N ASP A 8 7.01 -12.69 -18.07
CA ASP A 8 7.03 -13.71 -19.12
C ASP A 8 5.67 -13.70 -19.83
N TRP A 9 5.64 -13.19 -21.06
CA TRP A 9 4.41 -13.10 -21.85
C TRP A 9 3.85 -14.45 -22.30
N THR A 10 4.60 -15.52 -22.11
CA THR A 10 4.15 -16.91 -22.38
C THR A 10 3.47 -17.54 -21.15
N ASP A 11 3.75 -17.01 -19.95
CA ASP A 11 3.10 -17.44 -18.70
C ASP A 11 1.80 -16.67 -18.46
N ARG A 12 0.68 -17.30 -18.79
CA ARG A 12 -0.66 -16.73 -18.61
C ARG A 12 -1.08 -16.54 -17.14
N SER A 13 -0.37 -17.13 -16.19
CA SER A 13 -0.67 -16.97 -14.77
C SER A 13 -0.19 -15.64 -14.22
N SER A 14 0.80 -15.02 -14.84
CA SER A 14 1.41 -13.75 -14.42
C SER A 14 1.20 -12.61 -15.42
N CYS A 15 1.28 -12.86 -16.76
CA CYS A 15 1.28 -11.80 -17.76
C CYS A 15 0.00 -10.96 -17.80
N ILE A 16 -1.14 -11.52 -17.38
CA ILE A 16 -2.43 -10.83 -17.37
C ILE A 16 -2.64 -9.93 -16.16
N LEU A 17 -1.73 -9.95 -15.19
CA LEU A 17 -1.94 -9.26 -13.90
C LEU A 17 -1.31 -7.88 -13.86
N PHE A 18 -0.13 -7.72 -14.46
CA PHE A 18 0.72 -6.57 -14.27
C PHE A 18 0.52 -5.50 -15.34
N GLY A 19 0.64 -4.25 -14.92
CA GLY A 19 0.64 -3.08 -15.78
C GLY A 19 1.85 -2.18 -15.54
N ASP A 20 2.03 -1.18 -16.39
CA ASP A 20 3.07 -0.17 -16.27
C ASP A 20 2.47 1.12 -15.73
N GLY A 21 3.16 1.76 -14.80
CA GLY A 21 2.70 3.02 -14.24
C GLY A 21 3.76 3.74 -13.42
N ALA A 22 3.53 5.01 -13.22
CA ALA A 22 4.35 5.85 -12.36
C ALA A 22 3.45 6.75 -11.50
N GLY A 23 3.89 7.01 -10.28
CA GLY A 23 3.27 7.97 -9.39
C GLY A 23 4.32 8.71 -8.60
N ALA A 24 4.02 9.94 -8.22
CA ALA A 24 4.89 10.78 -7.40
C ALA A 24 4.05 11.54 -6.39
N VAL A 25 4.61 11.73 -5.19
CA VAL A 25 4.02 12.55 -4.14
C VAL A 25 5.06 13.53 -3.64
N VAL A 26 4.63 14.73 -3.28
CA VAL A 26 5.48 15.71 -2.62
C VAL A 26 5.20 15.63 -1.13
N VAL A 27 6.24 15.37 -0.35
CA VAL A 27 6.16 15.31 1.11
C VAL A 27 6.89 16.52 1.68
N GLU A 28 6.22 17.30 2.52
CA GLU A 28 6.80 18.43 3.22
C GLU A 28 6.60 18.33 4.72
N ARG A 29 7.41 19.05 5.48
CA ARG A 29 7.26 19.13 6.92
C ARG A 29 6.03 19.96 7.26
N CYS A 30 5.06 19.37 7.98
CA CYS A 30 3.95 20.13 8.55
C CYS A 30 4.48 21.20 9.51
N ARG A 31 4.09 22.46 9.31
CA ARG A 31 4.32 23.53 10.30
C ARG A 31 3.30 23.37 11.41
N ALA A 32 3.74 23.50 12.66
CA ALA A 32 2.91 23.33 13.86
C ALA A 32 1.70 24.30 13.95
N GLU A 33 1.63 25.29 13.07
CA GLU A 33 0.59 26.33 13.03
C GLU A 33 -0.60 26.01 12.13
N SER A 34 -0.66 24.85 11.47
CA SER A 34 -1.86 24.44 10.76
C SER A 34 -2.96 24.18 11.80
N ARG A 35 -3.92 25.11 11.88
CA ARG A 35 -5.05 25.14 12.80
C ARG A 35 -5.69 23.77 12.94
N ALA A 36 -5.83 23.31 14.19
CA ALA A 36 -6.76 22.25 14.53
C ALA A 36 -8.13 22.60 13.92
N VAL A 37 -8.63 21.77 13.03
CA VAL A 37 -10.01 21.89 12.56
C VAL A 37 -10.86 21.44 13.74
N GLU A 38 -11.53 22.39 14.40
CA GLU A 38 -12.55 22.07 15.39
C GLU A 38 -13.72 21.39 14.66
N TYR A 39 -13.81 20.08 14.76
CA TYR A 39 -15.03 19.38 14.46
C TYR A 39 -16.03 19.69 15.57
N SER A 40 -16.88 20.68 15.38
CA SER A 40 -18.05 20.86 16.22
C SER A 40 -19.07 19.79 15.84
N ASN A 41 -18.99 18.63 16.47
CA ASN A 41 -20.16 17.77 16.62
C ASN A 41 -21.07 18.50 17.62
N ALA A 42 -21.96 19.35 17.11
CA ALA A 42 -23.03 19.90 17.88
C ALA A 42 -24.01 18.78 18.28
N LEU A 43 -23.74 18.14 19.41
CA LEU A 43 -24.76 17.41 20.13
C LEU A 43 -25.60 18.45 20.90
N PRO A 44 -26.95 18.27 20.99
CA PRO A 44 -27.82 19.21 21.64
C PRO A 44 -27.51 19.32 23.15
N GLU A 45 -27.53 20.53 23.64
CA GLU A 45 -27.37 20.87 25.05
C GLU A 45 -28.42 20.17 25.92
N THR A 46 -28.05 19.04 26.55
CA THR A 46 -28.70 18.60 27.80
C THR A 46 -27.69 17.79 28.60
N GLU A 47 -27.52 18.22 29.83
CA GLU A 47 -26.80 17.62 30.95
C GLU A 47 -25.39 18.15 31.24
N LYS A 48 -25.40 19.25 32.00
CA LYS A 48 -24.31 19.69 32.88
C LYS A 48 -24.11 18.62 33.98
N GLY A 49 -22.87 18.14 34.08
CA GLY A 49 -22.40 17.50 35.30
C GLY A 49 -21.69 16.19 35.07
N MET A 50 -20.41 16.25 34.72
CA MET A 50 -19.32 15.48 35.35
C MET A 50 -18.03 15.84 34.62
N GLN A 51 -17.15 16.54 35.32
CA GLN A 51 -15.78 16.78 34.90
C GLN A 51 -15.02 15.44 34.98
N GLU A 52 -14.87 14.78 33.86
CA GLU A 52 -13.75 13.88 33.64
C GLU A 52 -12.84 14.54 32.63
N THR A 53 -11.63 14.86 33.07
CA THR A 53 -10.53 15.36 32.24
C THR A 53 -10.05 14.24 31.34
N ALA A 54 -10.79 13.97 30.26
CA ALA A 54 -10.24 13.28 29.12
C ALA A 54 -9.25 14.26 28.45
N GLU A 55 -7.96 13.97 28.49
CA GLU A 55 -7.00 14.59 27.60
C GLU A 55 -7.48 14.33 26.16
N GLU A 56 -8.17 15.30 25.57
CA GLU A 56 -8.50 15.29 24.14
C GLU A 56 -7.17 15.17 23.36
N LYS A 57 -6.85 13.98 22.90
CA LYS A 57 -5.75 13.76 21.97
C LYS A 57 -6.04 14.60 20.73
N ARG A 58 -5.41 15.76 20.64
CA ARG A 58 -5.50 16.62 19.45
C ARG A 58 -4.93 15.86 18.25
N ILE A 59 -5.80 15.43 17.36
CA ILE A 59 -5.40 14.82 16.10
C ILE A 59 -4.86 15.93 15.20
N PRO A 60 -3.65 15.81 14.65
CA PRO A 60 -3.10 16.81 13.74
C PRO A 60 -4.03 17.06 12.56
N ALA A 61 -4.11 18.32 12.12
CA ALA A 61 -4.95 18.72 10.98
C ALA A 61 -4.48 18.10 9.64
N ALA A 62 -3.24 17.66 9.55
CA ALA A 62 -2.69 16.95 8.40
C ALA A 62 -1.44 16.16 8.81
N GLY A 63 -1.13 15.10 8.08
CA GLY A 63 0.10 14.34 8.23
C GLY A 63 -0.11 12.88 8.64
N ILE A 64 1.02 12.19 8.92
CA ILE A 64 1.03 10.79 9.32
C ILE A 64 0.67 10.69 10.81
N LEU A 65 -0.37 9.93 11.11
CA LEU A 65 -0.90 9.71 12.45
C LEU A 65 -0.36 8.44 13.10
N GLY A 66 -0.20 7.37 12.29
CA GLY A 66 0.30 6.09 12.76
C GLY A 66 0.83 5.24 11.62
N ARG A 67 1.65 4.24 11.97
CA ARG A 67 2.30 3.36 10.98
C ARG A 67 2.59 1.98 11.55
N ALA A 68 2.66 1.00 10.66
CA ALA A 68 3.16 -0.34 10.98
C ALA A 68 3.92 -0.89 9.78
N LEU A 69 5.03 -1.56 10.04
CA LEU A 69 5.87 -2.21 9.03
C LEU A 69 6.23 -3.61 9.52
N HIS A 70 6.22 -4.58 8.61
CA HIS A 70 6.61 -5.95 8.90
C HIS A 70 7.26 -6.60 7.69
N SER A 71 8.28 -7.43 7.93
CA SER A 71 8.95 -8.23 6.90
C SER A 71 9.11 -9.67 7.38
N ASP A 72 8.88 -10.60 6.48
CA ASP A 72 9.05 -12.04 6.69
C ASP A 72 9.92 -12.62 5.56
N GLY A 73 11.21 -12.71 5.81
CA GLY A 73 12.20 -13.20 4.84
C GLY A 73 12.06 -14.70 4.54
N THR A 74 11.32 -15.47 5.35
CA THR A 74 11.10 -16.90 5.10
C THR A 74 10.26 -17.13 3.83
N GLY A 75 9.47 -16.13 3.42
CA GLY A 75 8.68 -16.14 2.19
C GLY A 75 9.39 -15.60 0.95
N GLY A 76 10.71 -15.38 0.98
CA GLY A 76 11.44 -14.72 -0.11
C GLY A 76 11.30 -15.38 -1.48
N GLY A 77 11.17 -16.70 -1.53
CA GLY A 77 10.95 -17.44 -2.80
C GLY A 77 9.53 -17.37 -3.37
N VAL A 78 8.57 -16.82 -2.62
CA VAL A 78 7.14 -16.78 -3.01
C VAL A 78 6.88 -15.75 -4.11
N LEU A 79 7.62 -14.65 -4.08
CA LEU A 79 7.55 -13.58 -5.06
C LEU A 79 8.95 -13.01 -5.26
N GLN A 80 9.51 -13.24 -6.42
CA GLN A 80 10.89 -12.85 -6.73
C GLN A 80 11.04 -12.49 -8.21
N CYS A 81 12.10 -11.78 -8.52
CA CYS A 81 12.56 -11.53 -9.89
C CYS A 81 14.09 -11.64 -9.87
N GLY A 82 14.64 -12.53 -10.68
CA GLY A 82 16.07 -12.75 -10.75
C GLY A 82 16.84 -11.53 -11.26
N ALA A 83 18.13 -11.50 -10.97
CA ALA A 83 19.01 -10.43 -11.44
C ALA A 83 19.15 -10.49 -12.97
N ARG A 84 18.96 -9.35 -13.62
CA ARG A 84 19.35 -9.16 -15.02
C ARG A 84 20.76 -8.61 -15.09
N GLU A 85 21.54 -9.08 -16.07
CA GLU A 85 22.79 -8.43 -16.39
C GLU A 85 22.52 -6.95 -16.77
N LEU A 86 23.06 -6.04 -15.97
CA LEU A 86 23.01 -4.62 -16.28
C LEU A 86 24.06 -4.33 -17.34
N THR A 87 23.67 -4.36 -18.61
CA THR A 87 24.50 -3.80 -19.70
C THR A 87 24.40 -2.27 -19.64
N THR A 88 25.28 -1.67 -18.89
CA THR A 88 25.43 -0.21 -18.88
C THR A 88 26.79 0.16 -19.46
N PRO A 89 26.87 1.20 -20.30
CA PRO A 89 28.16 1.68 -20.81
C PRO A 89 29.11 2.14 -19.68
N TYR A 90 28.61 2.31 -18.47
CA TYR A 90 29.37 2.69 -17.28
C TYR A 90 29.70 1.49 -16.35
N ALA A 91 29.23 0.29 -16.65
CA ALA A 91 29.66 -0.88 -15.91
C ALA A 91 31.17 -1.09 -16.20
N ARG A 92 32.01 -0.83 -15.20
CA ARG A 92 33.43 -1.21 -15.29
C ARG A 92 33.46 -2.73 -15.43
N THR A 93 33.89 -3.19 -16.60
CA THR A 93 34.16 -4.63 -16.89
C THR A 93 35.35 -5.09 -16.09
N SER A 94 35.22 -5.25 -14.79
CA SER A 94 36.20 -5.88 -13.91
C SER A 94 35.78 -7.29 -13.49
N ALA A 95 34.67 -7.79 -13.99
CA ALA A 95 34.38 -9.22 -13.89
C ALA A 95 35.11 -9.93 -15.02
N ALA A 96 36.14 -10.67 -14.68
CA ALA A 96 36.72 -11.66 -15.58
C ALA A 96 35.57 -12.47 -16.20
N LYS A 97 35.60 -12.57 -17.56
CA LYS A 97 34.73 -13.48 -18.28
C LYS A 97 35.00 -14.89 -17.74
N THR A 98 34.27 -15.30 -16.74
CA THR A 98 34.15 -16.72 -16.43
C THR A 98 33.31 -17.31 -17.55
N ASP A 99 33.96 -18.04 -18.45
CA ASP A 99 33.32 -18.86 -19.50
C ASP A 99 32.49 -20.02 -18.92
N GLN A 100 31.74 -19.75 -17.89
CA GLN A 100 30.66 -20.62 -17.46
C GLN A 100 29.37 -20.07 -18.06
N LYS A 101 29.04 -20.59 -19.26
CA LYS A 101 27.64 -20.69 -19.67
C LYS A 101 26.92 -21.58 -18.66
N GLN A 102 26.63 -21.06 -17.47
CA GLN A 102 25.51 -21.57 -16.72
C GLN A 102 24.30 -21.34 -17.61
N GLN A 103 23.66 -22.43 -18.03
CA GLN A 103 22.29 -22.39 -18.54
C GLN A 103 21.44 -21.89 -17.37
N THR A 104 21.40 -20.57 -17.19
CA THR A 104 20.36 -19.93 -16.36
C THR A 104 19.06 -20.20 -17.09
N ASP A 105 18.11 -20.80 -16.42
CA ASP A 105 16.74 -20.95 -16.93
C ASP A 105 16.28 -19.50 -17.27
N ASP A 106 15.93 -19.24 -18.52
CA ASP A 106 15.50 -17.89 -18.97
C ASP A 106 14.36 -17.35 -18.12
N ARG A 107 13.64 -18.21 -17.39
CA ARG A 107 12.59 -17.83 -16.44
C ARG A 107 13.11 -17.04 -15.25
N GLU A 108 14.37 -17.22 -14.86
CA GLU A 108 14.97 -16.46 -13.73
C GLU A 108 14.98 -14.95 -13.99
N HIS A 109 14.89 -14.51 -15.24
CA HIS A 109 14.85 -13.09 -15.61
C HIS A 109 13.48 -12.44 -15.49
N TYR A 110 12.43 -13.21 -15.20
CA TYR A 110 11.07 -12.75 -15.11
C TYR A 110 10.56 -12.81 -13.66
N ILE A 111 9.45 -12.13 -13.43
CA ILE A 111 8.73 -12.21 -12.16
C ILE A 111 8.20 -13.64 -11.99
N GLN A 112 8.60 -14.26 -10.89
CA GLN A 112 8.10 -15.56 -10.45
C GLN A 112 7.24 -15.36 -9.22
N MET A 113 6.04 -15.90 -9.23
CA MET A 113 5.06 -15.69 -8.15
C MET A 113 4.24 -16.95 -7.88
N ASP A 114 4.23 -17.40 -6.62
CA ASP A 114 3.19 -18.29 -6.12
C ASP A 114 1.97 -17.43 -5.70
N GLY A 115 1.02 -17.30 -6.60
CA GLY A 115 -0.16 -16.47 -6.39
C GLY A 115 -1.03 -16.93 -5.20
N GLN A 116 -1.01 -18.23 -4.84
CA GLN A 116 -1.77 -18.75 -3.71
C GLN A 116 -1.13 -18.33 -2.39
N GLU A 117 0.19 -18.46 -2.27
CA GLU A 117 0.91 -18.05 -1.07
C GLU A 117 0.86 -16.53 -0.88
N VAL A 118 1.03 -15.74 -1.96
CA VAL A 118 0.85 -14.28 -1.92
C VAL A 118 -0.56 -13.93 -1.44
N TYR A 119 -1.60 -14.61 -1.95
CA TYR A 119 -2.98 -14.39 -1.52
C TYR A 119 -3.18 -14.69 -0.03
N ARG A 120 -2.68 -15.84 0.45
CA ARG A 120 -2.76 -16.24 1.87
C ARG A 120 -2.06 -15.22 2.78
N PHE A 121 -0.85 -14.81 2.38
CA PHE A 121 -0.09 -13.79 3.11
C PHE A 121 -0.87 -12.48 3.17
N ALA A 122 -1.28 -11.94 2.03
CA ALA A 122 -1.95 -10.66 1.93
C ALA A 122 -3.25 -10.64 2.74
N THR A 123 -4.14 -11.61 2.53
CA THR A 123 -5.43 -11.64 3.23
C THR A 123 -5.31 -11.81 4.74
N ARG A 124 -4.23 -12.39 5.24
CA ARG A 124 -3.97 -12.53 6.67
C ARG A 124 -3.25 -11.32 7.27
N ARG A 125 -2.19 -10.86 6.60
CA ARG A 125 -1.24 -9.89 7.17
C ARG A 125 -1.66 -8.44 6.92
N VAL A 126 -2.32 -8.12 5.80
CA VAL A 126 -2.73 -6.73 5.51
C VAL A 126 -3.69 -6.20 6.57
N PRO A 127 -4.76 -6.92 6.97
CA PRO A 127 -5.62 -6.45 8.05
C PRO A 127 -4.87 -6.23 9.36
N GLN A 128 -4.01 -7.18 9.77
CA GLN A 128 -3.21 -7.07 10.99
C GLN A 128 -2.29 -5.85 10.99
N CYS A 129 -1.67 -5.56 9.83
CA CYS A 129 -0.80 -4.38 9.69
C CYS A 129 -1.60 -3.08 9.75
N ILE A 130 -2.79 -3.05 9.15
CA ILE A 130 -3.72 -1.91 9.22
C ILE A 130 -4.17 -1.69 10.68
N GLU A 131 -4.61 -2.74 11.38
CA GLU A 131 -5.01 -2.67 12.78
C GLU A 131 -3.88 -2.15 13.68
N ALA A 132 -2.65 -2.61 13.44
CA ALA A 132 -1.47 -2.12 14.15
C ALA A 132 -1.19 -0.63 13.89
N ALA A 133 -1.32 -0.17 12.64
CA ALA A 133 -1.15 1.23 12.29
C ALA A 133 -2.26 2.12 12.88
N LEU A 134 -3.50 1.62 12.92
CA LEU A 134 -4.63 2.29 13.57
C LEU A 134 -4.41 2.40 15.08
N ALA A 135 -3.94 1.33 15.73
CA ALA A 135 -3.60 1.33 17.14
C ALA A 135 -2.50 2.36 17.46
N ASP A 136 -1.45 2.45 16.60
CA ASP A 136 -0.39 3.46 16.74
C ASP A 136 -0.95 4.89 16.61
N ALA A 137 -1.95 5.10 15.74
CA ALA A 137 -2.66 6.37 15.59
C ALA A 137 -3.67 6.66 16.72
N GLY A 138 -4.04 5.66 17.53
CA GLY A 138 -5.13 5.76 18.51
C GLY A 138 -6.51 5.86 17.87
N LEU A 139 -6.68 5.27 16.68
CA LEU A 139 -7.90 5.26 15.89
C LEU A 139 -8.44 3.83 15.72
N ALA A 140 -9.69 3.73 15.29
CA ALA A 140 -10.37 2.48 14.96
C ALA A 140 -10.83 2.46 13.49
N VAL A 141 -11.17 1.28 12.97
CA VAL A 141 -11.63 1.12 11.58
C VAL A 141 -12.80 2.05 11.20
N PRO A 142 -13.82 2.27 12.05
CA PRO A 142 -14.91 3.19 11.72
C PRO A 142 -14.47 4.64 11.49
N ASP A 143 -13.36 5.08 12.11
CA ASP A 143 -12.82 6.44 12.03
C ASP A 143 -12.18 6.76 10.66
N ILE A 144 -12.05 5.77 9.79
CA ILE A 144 -11.37 5.90 8.51
C ILE A 144 -12.38 6.13 7.39
N ASP A 145 -12.11 7.15 6.58
CA ASP A 145 -12.94 7.53 5.44
C ASP A 145 -12.58 6.69 4.19
N LEU A 146 -11.30 6.40 3.96
CA LEU A 146 -10.84 5.70 2.78
C LEU A 146 -9.65 4.77 3.07
N PHE A 147 -9.68 3.55 2.51
CA PHE A 147 -8.60 2.59 2.53
C PHE A 147 -8.01 2.42 1.14
N VAL A 148 -6.85 3.01 0.88
CA VAL A 148 -6.15 2.94 -0.40
C VAL A 148 -5.10 1.84 -0.33
N LEU A 149 -5.46 0.65 -0.80
CA LEU A 149 -4.59 -0.52 -0.77
C LEU A 149 -3.80 -0.66 -2.07
N HIS A 150 -2.66 -1.34 -1.97
CA HIS A 150 -1.98 -1.84 -3.16
C HIS A 150 -2.92 -2.64 -4.04
N GLN A 151 -2.94 -2.34 -5.32
CA GLN A 151 -3.85 -2.91 -6.31
C GLN A 151 -3.26 -4.20 -6.91
N ALA A 152 -3.17 -5.27 -6.11
CA ALA A 152 -2.64 -6.56 -6.56
C ALA A 152 -3.74 -7.47 -7.15
N ASN A 153 -4.89 -7.54 -6.46
CA ASN A 153 -6.01 -8.41 -6.83
C ASN A 153 -7.28 -7.96 -6.09
N ALA A 154 -8.39 -7.85 -6.81
CA ALA A 154 -9.68 -7.45 -6.22
C ALA A 154 -10.13 -8.37 -5.07
N ARG A 155 -9.90 -9.68 -5.19
CA ARG A 155 -10.24 -10.66 -4.13
C ARG A 155 -9.48 -10.42 -2.83
N ILE A 156 -8.24 -9.90 -2.90
CA ILE A 156 -7.48 -9.53 -1.70
C ILE A 156 -8.14 -8.34 -1.04
N ILE A 157 -8.50 -7.31 -1.80
CA ILE A 157 -9.15 -6.10 -1.29
C ILE A 157 -10.48 -6.46 -0.60
N ASP A 158 -11.30 -7.32 -1.24
CA ASP A 158 -12.57 -7.79 -0.68
C ASP A 158 -12.36 -8.56 0.62
N ALA A 159 -11.35 -9.44 0.67
CA ALA A 159 -11.03 -10.20 1.87
C ALA A 159 -10.53 -9.31 3.02
N VAL A 160 -9.74 -8.26 2.71
CA VAL A 160 -9.26 -7.27 3.68
C VAL A 160 -10.43 -6.48 4.26
N ALA A 161 -11.31 -5.92 3.41
CA ALA A 161 -12.50 -5.20 3.83
C ALA A 161 -13.39 -6.03 4.76
N LYS A 162 -13.64 -7.29 4.38
CA LYS A 162 -14.41 -8.24 5.19
C LYS A 162 -13.77 -8.52 6.55
N ARG A 163 -12.45 -8.69 6.61
CA ARG A 163 -11.75 -8.98 7.88
C ARG A 163 -11.68 -7.79 8.81
N LEU A 164 -11.59 -6.59 8.27
CA LEU A 164 -11.64 -5.34 9.03
C LEU A 164 -13.08 -4.98 9.44
N HIS A 165 -14.08 -5.75 9.01
CA HIS A 165 -15.50 -5.42 9.20
C HIS A 165 -15.84 -4.01 8.71
N ALA A 166 -15.17 -3.55 7.65
CA ALA A 166 -15.33 -2.23 7.08
C ALA A 166 -16.21 -2.28 5.82
N ASP A 167 -16.89 -1.17 5.55
CA ASP A 167 -17.69 -1.03 4.34
C ASP A 167 -16.79 -1.14 3.10
N ARG A 168 -17.19 -2.01 2.16
CA ARG A 168 -16.45 -2.25 0.92
C ARG A 168 -16.32 -0.98 0.06
N GLU A 169 -17.25 -0.07 0.16
CA GLU A 169 -17.25 1.20 -0.58
C GLU A 169 -16.08 2.12 -0.19
N LYS A 170 -15.55 1.97 1.03
CA LYS A 170 -14.35 2.68 1.48
C LYS A 170 -13.05 2.16 0.84
N PHE A 171 -13.10 1.11 0.02
CA PHE A 171 -11.93 0.50 -0.64
C PHE A 171 -12.01 0.69 -2.16
N PRO A 172 -11.56 1.82 -2.68
CA PRO A 172 -11.58 2.04 -4.13
C PRO A 172 -10.66 1.08 -4.87
N THR A 173 -11.00 0.81 -6.14
CA THR A 173 -10.19 -0.02 -7.04
C THR A 173 -10.13 0.59 -8.44
N ASN A 174 -9.02 0.34 -9.13
CA ASN A 174 -8.84 0.68 -10.55
C ASN A 174 -8.16 -0.45 -11.34
N LEU A 175 -8.07 -1.63 -10.73
CA LEU A 175 -7.42 -2.83 -11.29
C LEU A 175 -7.92 -3.20 -12.69
N GLU A 176 -9.20 -3.06 -12.95
CA GLU A 176 -9.84 -3.41 -14.23
C GLU A 176 -9.36 -2.54 -15.39
N ARG A 177 -8.80 -1.37 -15.09
CA ARG A 177 -8.32 -0.41 -16.09
C ARG A 177 -6.81 -0.40 -16.23
N VAL A 178 -6.09 -0.56 -15.13
CA VAL A 178 -4.63 -0.35 -15.09
C VAL A 178 -3.83 -1.57 -14.68
N GLY A 179 -4.46 -2.61 -14.14
CA GLY A 179 -3.79 -3.79 -13.60
C GLY A 179 -2.99 -3.49 -12.32
N ASN A 180 -2.09 -4.41 -11.99
CA ASN A 180 -1.17 -4.25 -10.87
C ASN A 180 0.05 -3.42 -11.31
N LEU A 181 0.12 -2.18 -10.83
CA LEU A 181 1.21 -1.23 -11.13
C LEU A 181 2.35 -1.27 -10.11
N SER A 182 2.45 -2.33 -9.28
CA SER A 182 3.44 -2.41 -8.19
C SER A 182 3.37 -1.18 -7.28
N SER A 183 4.51 -0.52 -7.00
CA SER A 183 4.59 0.65 -6.14
C SER A 183 3.80 1.86 -6.63
N ALA A 184 3.52 1.97 -7.93
CA ALA A 184 2.70 3.03 -8.49
C ALA A 184 1.19 2.88 -8.22
N SER A 185 0.72 1.70 -7.77
CA SER A 185 -0.72 1.44 -7.53
C SER A 185 -1.36 2.46 -6.59
N ILE A 186 -0.75 2.71 -5.44
CA ILE A 186 -1.29 3.60 -4.40
C ILE A 186 -1.31 5.06 -4.88
N PRO A 187 -0.20 5.66 -5.36
CA PRO A 187 -0.22 7.06 -5.78
C PRO A 187 -1.11 7.31 -7.00
N VAL A 188 -1.22 6.36 -7.95
CA VAL A 188 -2.15 6.49 -9.07
C VAL A 188 -3.60 6.47 -8.59
N LEU A 189 -3.95 5.55 -7.69
CA LEU A 189 -5.30 5.48 -7.15
C LEU A 189 -5.66 6.71 -6.30
N LEU A 190 -4.71 7.24 -5.51
CA LEU A 190 -4.89 8.49 -4.75
C LEU A 190 -5.19 9.66 -5.69
N ASP A 191 -4.41 9.84 -6.76
CA ASP A 191 -4.65 10.88 -7.75
C ASP A 191 -6.03 10.76 -8.39
N GLU A 192 -6.44 9.54 -8.74
CA GLU A 192 -7.78 9.29 -9.28
C GLU A 192 -8.89 9.66 -8.28
N GLN A 193 -8.78 9.25 -7.00
CA GLN A 193 -9.77 9.59 -5.99
C GLN A 193 -9.85 11.10 -5.77
N HIS A 194 -8.69 11.77 -5.74
CA HIS A 194 -8.62 13.22 -5.62
C HIS A 194 -9.29 13.93 -6.80
N ARG A 195 -8.95 13.56 -8.06
CA ARG A 195 -9.54 14.15 -9.27
C ARG A 195 -11.02 13.89 -9.41
N GLN A 196 -11.51 12.77 -8.87
CA GLN A 196 -12.94 12.45 -8.84
C GLN A 196 -13.70 13.17 -7.72
N GLY A 197 -13.03 13.96 -6.89
CA GLY A 197 -13.64 14.65 -5.75
C GLY A 197 -14.12 13.69 -4.65
N LYS A 198 -13.50 12.51 -4.53
CA LYS A 198 -13.82 11.51 -3.50
C LYS A 198 -12.83 11.52 -2.33
N LEU A 199 -11.82 12.36 -2.39
CA LEU A 199 -10.81 12.53 -1.37
C LEU A 199 -10.73 14.01 -1.02
N HIS A 200 -11.05 14.36 0.22
CA HIS A 200 -11.18 15.72 0.71
C HIS A 200 -10.13 16.02 1.78
N ARG A 201 -9.79 17.30 1.93
CA ARG A 201 -8.93 17.74 3.03
C ARG A 201 -9.60 17.46 4.38
N GLY A 202 -8.86 16.79 5.26
CA GLY A 202 -9.35 16.34 6.56
C GLY A 202 -9.77 14.88 6.60
N ASP A 203 -9.93 14.21 5.46
CA ASP A 203 -10.24 12.78 5.41
C ASP A 203 -9.12 11.98 6.09
N ARG A 204 -9.49 11.02 6.90
CA ARG A 204 -8.58 10.04 7.49
C ARG A 204 -8.47 8.85 6.57
N ILE A 205 -7.28 8.62 6.08
CA ILE A 205 -7.03 7.55 5.11
C ILE A 205 -6.00 6.57 5.60
N VAL A 206 -6.16 5.32 5.17
CA VAL A 206 -5.17 4.27 5.35
C VAL A 206 -4.54 3.97 4.01
N LEU A 207 -3.21 4.02 3.94
CA LEU A 207 -2.44 3.48 2.83
C LEU A 207 -1.84 2.16 3.26
N ALA A 208 -2.02 1.09 2.49
CA ALA A 208 -1.38 -0.19 2.81
C ALA A 208 -0.86 -0.90 1.57
N GLY A 209 0.41 -1.29 1.62
CA GLY A 209 1.11 -1.99 0.55
C GLY A 209 1.78 -3.26 1.05
N PHE A 210 1.95 -4.22 0.15
CA PHE A 210 2.66 -5.46 0.39
C PHE A 210 3.31 -5.95 -0.90
N GLY A 211 4.32 -6.81 -0.76
CA GLY A 211 5.06 -7.33 -1.92
C GLY A 211 6.14 -8.32 -1.53
N ALA A 212 7.11 -8.44 -2.44
CA ALA A 212 8.25 -9.31 -2.26
C ALA A 212 8.97 -9.04 -0.94
N GLY A 213 9.58 -10.08 -0.40
CA GLY A 213 10.24 -10.05 0.90
C GLY A 213 9.94 -11.28 1.75
N LEU A 214 8.71 -11.63 2.12
CA LEU A 214 7.48 -10.84 1.96
C LEU A 214 7.48 -9.63 2.90
N THR A 215 7.08 -8.48 2.41
CA THR A 215 7.03 -7.24 3.19
C THR A 215 5.62 -6.64 3.16
N ILE A 216 5.26 -5.92 4.20
CA ILE A 216 4.01 -5.19 4.30
C ILE A 216 4.20 -3.91 5.10
N GLY A 217 3.50 -2.86 4.71
CA GLY A 217 3.42 -1.61 5.45
C GLY A 217 2.03 -1.03 5.41
N ALA A 218 1.64 -0.39 6.49
CA ALA A 218 0.44 0.44 6.57
C ALA A 218 0.76 1.79 7.20
N CYS A 219 0.09 2.82 6.73
CA CYS A 219 0.20 4.19 7.22
C CYS A 219 -1.19 4.79 7.33
N VAL A 220 -1.49 5.37 8.49
CA VAL A 220 -2.71 6.15 8.74
C VAL A 220 -2.35 7.62 8.67
N MET A 221 -3.12 8.40 7.94
CA MET A 221 -2.85 9.83 7.79
C MET A 221 -4.13 10.65 7.65
N THR A 222 -4.04 11.91 7.97
CA THR A 222 -5.02 12.93 7.57
C THR A 222 -4.59 13.54 6.25
N TRP A 223 -5.50 13.55 5.27
CA TRP A 223 -5.26 14.06 3.92
C TRP A 223 -5.24 15.58 3.83
#